data_fe6ca36053ce84e0dd56d45fcbbbbe95
#
_entry.id   fe6ca36053ce84e0dd56d45fcbbbbe95
#
_cell.length_a   1.000
_cell.length_b   1.000
_cell.length_c   1.000
_cell.angle_alpha   90.00
_cell.angle_beta   90.00
_cell.angle_gamma   90.00
#
_symmetry.space_group_name_H-M   'P 1'
#
loop_
_entity.id
_entity.type
_entity.pdbx_description
1 polymer ?
#
loop_
_entity_poly.entity_id
_entity_poly.type
_entity_poly.pdbx_seq_one_letter_code
_entity_poly.pdbx_strand_id
1 'polypeptide(L)'
;MHLMDVVTAYLYRSLDNDIYMKIPEGYKMPEAYDSTSQSMYSIKLQRSLYRLKQSRRIWCNRLSEYLLMEGFVHNPICPCVFIKNSESRFAIFVVYVDDLNLFGTPEELTKTTNYLKNEFEMKDLSKTKIFLGLQIEHFPNGI
;
A
#
# COMPACT_ATOMS: atom_id res chain seq x y z
N MET A 1 8.78 -8.14 14.59
CA MET A 1 7.74 -7.76 13.63
C MET A 1 7.54 -6.26 13.69
N HIS A 2 7.51 -5.61 12.54
CA HIS A 2 7.44 -4.17 12.39
C HIS A 2 6.28 -3.82 11.45
N LEU A 3 5.44 -2.87 11.82
CA LEU A 3 4.27 -2.45 11.05
C LEU A 3 4.52 -1.09 10.43
N MET A 4 4.25 -0.98 9.15
CA MET A 4 4.23 0.27 8.39
C MET A 4 2.88 0.45 7.70
N ASP A 5 2.39 1.65 7.63
CA ASP A 5 1.16 2.05 6.95
C ASP A 5 1.52 2.98 5.79
N VAL A 6 1.01 2.66 4.62
CA VAL A 6 1.23 3.49 3.42
C VAL A 6 0.19 4.59 3.34
N VAL A 7 0.64 5.82 3.37
CA VAL A 7 -0.25 6.96 3.23
C VAL A 7 -0.81 6.96 1.81
N THR A 8 -2.14 6.77 1.70
CA THR A 8 -2.86 6.83 0.42
C THR A 8 -2.33 5.87 -0.67
N ALA A 9 -2.06 4.59 -0.34
CA ALA A 9 -1.50 3.57 -1.24
C ALA A 9 -2.14 3.56 -2.65
N TYR A 10 -3.45 3.76 -2.75
CA TYR A 10 -4.15 3.74 -4.02
C TYR A 10 -4.06 5.04 -4.84
N LEU A 11 -3.53 6.12 -4.27
CA LEU A 11 -3.43 7.41 -4.97
C LEU A 11 -2.07 7.62 -5.68
N TYR A 12 -1.15 6.67 -5.59
CA TYR A 12 0.23 6.83 -6.09
C TYR A 12 0.36 6.87 -7.61
N ARG A 13 -0.59 6.38 -8.37
CA ARG A 13 -0.45 6.27 -9.84
C ARG A 13 -1.65 6.82 -10.59
N SER A 14 -1.36 7.37 -11.79
CA SER A 14 -2.36 7.68 -12.79
C SER A 14 -3.09 6.40 -13.25
N LEU A 15 -4.32 6.57 -13.67
CA LEU A 15 -5.12 5.48 -14.24
C LEU A 15 -4.67 5.17 -15.66
N ASP A 16 -4.64 3.89 -16.01
CA ASP A 16 -4.28 3.43 -17.37
C ASP A 16 -5.40 3.75 -18.40
N ASN A 17 -6.62 3.95 -17.92
CA ASN A 17 -7.79 4.28 -18.72
C ASN A 17 -8.57 5.44 -18.10
N ASP A 18 -9.30 6.15 -18.94
CA ASP A 18 -10.22 7.21 -18.50
C ASP A 18 -11.35 6.62 -17.67
N ILE A 19 -11.42 7.02 -16.41
CA ILE A 19 -12.48 6.63 -15.49
C ILE A 19 -13.24 7.86 -15.05
N TYR A 20 -14.56 7.76 -15.14
CA TYR A 20 -15.48 8.80 -14.76
C TYR A 20 -16.32 8.34 -13.57
N MET A 21 -16.54 9.24 -12.63
CA MET A 21 -17.44 9.02 -11.50
C MET A 21 -18.59 10.01 -11.49
N LYS A 22 -19.71 9.62 -10.94
CA LYS A 22 -20.81 10.55 -10.68
C LYS A 22 -20.34 11.61 -9.69
N ILE A 23 -20.87 12.82 -9.84
CA ILE A 23 -20.61 13.89 -8.89
C ILE A 23 -21.12 13.47 -7.51
N PRO A 24 -20.28 13.55 -6.46
CA PRO A 24 -20.71 13.22 -5.10
C PRO A 24 -21.87 14.11 -4.64
N GLU A 25 -22.73 13.53 -3.84
CA GLU A 25 -23.81 14.28 -3.21
C GLU A 25 -23.25 15.41 -2.33
N GLY A 26 -23.82 16.60 -2.44
CA GLY A 26 -23.33 17.79 -1.71
C GLY A 26 -22.10 18.49 -2.31
N TYR A 27 -21.55 17.99 -3.43
CA TYR A 27 -20.47 18.69 -4.12
C TYR A 27 -20.99 19.99 -4.73
N LYS A 28 -20.34 21.12 -4.42
CA LYS A 28 -20.67 22.42 -5.00
C LYS A 28 -19.99 22.55 -6.36
N MET A 29 -20.79 22.62 -7.41
CA MET A 29 -20.28 22.89 -8.76
C MET A 29 -19.68 24.30 -8.84
N PRO A 30 -18.59 24.48 -9.62
CA PRO A 30 -18.13 25.84 -9.96
C PRO A 30 -19.23 26.62 -10.66
N GLU A 31 -19.26 27.96 -10.47
CA GLU A 31 -20.30 28.87 -11.00
C GLU A 31 -20.49 28.80 -12.54
N ALA A 32 -19.45 28.32 -13.24
CA ALA A 32 -19.50 28.12 -14.69
C ALA A 32 -20.42 26.96 -15.14
N TYR A 33 -20.91 26.16 -14.22
CA TYR A 33 -21.73 24.98 -14.52
C TYR A 33 -23.13 25.13 -13.94
N ASP A 34 -24.13 24.73 -14.73
CA ASP A 34 -25.52 24.75 -14.27
C ASP A 34 -25.75 23.67 -13.22
N SER A 35 -25.99 24.08 -11.98
CA SER A 35 -26.24 23.20 -10.85
C SER A 35 -27.56 22.40 -10.95
N THR A 36 -28.51 22.86 -11.78
CA THR A 36 -29.80 22.16 -11.98
C THR A 36 -29.65 20.90 -12.82
N SER A 37 -28.56 20.78 -13.59
CA SER A 37 -28.29 19.65 -14.47
C SER A 37 -27.11 18.78 -13.98
N GLN A 38 -26.88 18.70 -12.67
CA GLN A 38 -25.74 17.99 -12.08
C GLN A 38 -25.61 16.53 -12.53
N SER A 39 -26.72 15.87 -12.84
CA SER A 39 -26.74 14.50 -13.35
C SER A 39 -26.15 14.31 -14.76
N MET A 40 -26.01 15.40 -15.52
CA MET A 40 -25.42 15.39 -16.86
C MET A 40 -23.89 15.49 -16.84
N TYR A 41 -23.30 15.74 -15.69
CA TYR A 41 -21.87 15.88 -15.53
C TYR A 41 -21.25 14.68 -14.83
N SER A 42 -19.99 14.46 -15.11
CA SER A 42 -19.17 13.45 -14.45
C SER A 42 -17.77 13.99 -14.17
N ILE A 43 -17.14 13.47 -13.15
CA ILE A 43 -15.77 13.82 -12.79
C ILE A 43 -14.83 12.79 -13.41
N LYS A 44 -13.90 13.24 -14.25
CA LYS A 44 -12.80 12.40 -14.75
C LYS A 44 -11.76 12.24 -13.63
N LEU A 45 -11.48 11.02 -13.25
CA LEU A 45 -10.46 10.73 -12.25
C LEU A 45 -9.07 10.87 -12.86
N GLN A 46 -8.20 11.63 -12.23
CA GLN A 46 -6.79 11.75 -12.62
C GLN A 46 -5.93 10.68 -11.96
N ARG A 47 -6.34 10.19 -10.81
CA ARG A 47 -5.64 9.17 -10.03
C ARG A 47 -6.60 8.08 -9.58
N SER A 48 -6.06 6.95 -9.28
CA SER A 48 -6.76 5.83 -8.67
C SER A 48 -7.38 6.21 -7.32
N LEU A 49 -8.54 5.66 -6.99
CA LEU A 49 -9.25 5.87 -5.72
C LEU A 49 -9.52 4.54 -5.03
N TYR A 50 -9.72 4.59 -3.72
CA TYR A 50 -10.23 3.46 -2.95
C TYR A 50 -11.58 2.99 -3.53
N ARG A 51 -11.83 1.66 -3.47
CA ARG A 51 -13.00 0.96 -4.03
C ARG A 51 -13.03 0.81 -5.55
N LEU A 52 -12.10 1.35 -6.31
CA LEU A 52 -11.95 0.99 -7.72
C LEU A 52 -11.30 -0.40 -7.83
N LYS A 53 -11.86 -1.28 -8.68
CA LYS A 53 -11.35 -2.65 -8.86
C LYS A 53 -9.87 -2.70 -9.27
N GLN A 54 -9.44 -1.76 -10.09
CA GLN A 54 -8.08 -1.67 -10.61
C GLN A 54 -7.08 -1.06 -9.62
N SER A 55 -7.52 -0.27 -8.63
CA SER A 55 -6.64 0.43 -7.71
C SER A 55 -5.75 -0.53 -6.92
N ARG A 56 -6.34 -1.63 -6.43
CA ARG A 56 -5.59 -2.68 -5.73
C ARG A 56 -4.50 -3.28 -6.63
N ARG A 57 -4.84 -3.61 -7.89
CA ARG A 57 -3.89 -4.19 -8.83
C ARG A 57 -2.75 -3.23 -9.14
N ILE A 58 -3.06 -1.96 -9.39
CA ILE A 58 -2.07 -0.92 -9.68
C ILE A 58 -1.10 -0.77 -8.50
N TRP A 59 -1.62 -0.69 -7.29
CA TRP A 59 -0.81 -0.61 -6.09
C TRP A 59 0.07 -1.86 -5.88
N CYS A 60 -0.52 -3.05 -5.94
CA CYS A 60 0.22 -4.31 -5.76
C CYS A 60 1.34 -4.47 -6.81
N ASN A 61 1.10 -4.11 -8.06
CA ASN A 61 2.11 -4.17 -9.11
C ASN A 61 3.27 -3.20 -8.79
N ARG A 62 2.96 -1.96 -8.43
CA ARG A 62 3.98 -0.95 -8.09
C ARG A 62 4.85 -1.38 -6.92
N LEU A 63 4.22 -1.85 -5.85
CA LEU A 63 4.94 -2.33 -4.68
C LEU A 63 5.78 -3.57 -5.00
N SER A 64 5.22 -4.51 -5.78
CA SER A 64 5.93 -5.72 -6.20
C SER A 64 7.15 -5.38 -7.06
N GLU A 65 7.00 -4.53 -8.06
CA GLU A 65 8.10 -4.07 -8.92
C GLU A 65 9.25 -3.51 -8.06
N TYR A 66 8.92 -2.66 -7.10
CA TYR A 66 9.89 -2.05 -6.23
C TYR A 66 10.59 -3.08 -5.32
N LEU A 67 9.83 -3.96 -4.67
CA LEU A 67 10.41 -5.01 -3.80
C LEU A 67 11.31 -5.98 -4.58
N LEU A 68 10.93 -6.34 -5.80
CA LEU A 68 11.75 -7.19 -6.66
C LEU A 68 13.08 -6.51 -7.04
N MET A 69 13.07 -5.20 -7.35
CA MET A 69 14.30 -4.43 -7.61
C MET A 69 15.21 -4.38 -6.38
N GLU A 70 14.63 -4.38 -5.18
CA GLU A 70 15.36 -4.42 -3.91
C GLU A 70 15.85 -5.83 -3.51
N GLY A 71 15.63 -6.83 -4.39
CA GLY A 71 16.12 -8.21 -4.22
C GLY A 71 15.21 -9.10 -3.37
N PHE A 72 13.96 -8.72 -3.16
CA PHE A 72 12.95 -9.64 -2.66
C PHE A 72 12.47 -10.58 -3.77
N VAL A 73 11.97 -11.74 -3.39
CA VAL A 73 11.32 -12.70 -4.28
C VAL A 73 9.91 -13.01 -3.77
N HIS A 74 8.99 -13.25 -4.68
CA HIS A 74 7.64 -13.68 -4.31
C HIS A 74 7.66 -15.06 -3.64
N ASN A 75 6.85 -15.22 -2.61
CA ASN A 75 6.53 -16.54 -2.13
C ASN A 75 5.63 -17.26 -3.16
N PRO A 76 5.99 -18.47 -3.63
CA PRO A 76 5.23 -19.15 -4.68
C PRO A 76 3.82 -19.59 -4.27
N ILE A 77 3.56 -19.70 -2.97
CA ILE A 77 2.26 -20.12 -2.43
C ILE A 77 1.38 -18.89 -2.13
N CYS A 78 1.97 -17.81 -1.65
CA CYS A 78 1.25 -16.61 -1.24
C CYS A 78 1.81 -15.35 -1.92
N PRO A 79 1.17 -14.82 -2.97
CA PRO A 79 1.65 -13.67 -3.73
C PRO A 79 1.78 -12.36 -2.90
N CYS A 80 1.12 -12.31 -1.73
CA CYS A 80 1.21 -11.17 -0.82
C CYS A 80 2.42 -11.23 0.12
N VAL A 81 3.25 -12.29 0.01
CA VAL A 81 4.43 -12.51 0.83
C VAL A 81 5.67 -12.41 -0.05
N PHE A 82 6.62 -11.60 0.36
CA PHE A 82 7.91 -11.44 -0.29
C PHE A 82 9.00 -11.84 0.69
N ILE A 83 10.04 -12.48 0.19
CA ILE A 83 11.12 -13.04 1.00
C ILE A 83 12.45 -12.57 0.44
N LYS A 84 13.33 -12.15 1.31
CA LYS A 84 14.72 -11.85 1.00
C LYS A 84 15.61 -12.57 1.98
N ASN A 85 16.49 -13.41 1.46
CA ASN A 85 17.42 -14.18 2.27
C ASN A 85 18.87 -13.91 1.82
N SER A 86 19.76 -13.80 2.79
CA SER A 86 21.21 -13.88 2.62
C SER A 86 21.78 -14.81 3.70
N GLU A 87 23.05 -15.17 3.61
CA GLU A 87 23.67 -16.17 4.48
C GLU A 87 23.40 -16.01 5.98
N SER A 88 23.31 -14.78 6.48
CA SER A 88 23.11 -14.48 7.92
C SER A 88 21.92 -13.57 8.20
N ARG A 89 21.20 -13.11 7.18
CA ARG A 89 20.12 -12.13 7.32
C ARG A 89 18.92 -12.51 6.47
N PHE A 90 17.74 -12.22 6.97
CA PHE A 90 16.50 -12.41 6.22
C PHE A 90 15.52 -11.27 6.48
N ALA A 91 14.64 -11.07 5.53
CA ALA A 91 13.44 -10.25 5.69
C ALA A 91 12.27 -10.95 5.00
N ILE A 92 11.13 -10.96 5.67
CA ILE A 92 9.84 -11.39 5.14
C ILE A 92 8.91 -10.18 5.19
N PHE A 93 8.29 -9.93 4.07
CA PHE A 93 7.40 -8.80 3.89
C PHE A 93 6.00 -9.32 3.57
N VAL A 94 5.02 -8.96 4.38
CA VAL A 94 3.62 -9.38 4.22
C VAL A 94 2.76 -8.16 3.95
N VAL A 95 2.09 -8.16 2.82
CA VAL A 95 1.26 -7.05 2.34
C VAL A 95 -0.22 -7.34 2.61
N TYR A 96 -0.87 -6.45 3.33
CA TYR A 96 -2.31 -6.48 3.50
C TYR A 96 -2.90 -5.09 3.23
N VAL A 97 -3.22 -4.83 1.97
CA VAL A 97 -3.71 -3.53 1.46
C VAL A 97 -2.71 -2.41 1.74
N ASP A 98 -2.97 -1.56 2.72
CA ASP A 98 -2.12 -0.43 3.13
C ASP A 98 -1.15 -0.82 4.25
N ASP A 99 -1.45 -1.91 4.97
CA ASP A 99 -0.64 -2.44 6.07
C ASP A 99 0.49 -3.33 5.55
N LEU A 100 1.70 -2.97 5.90
CA LEU A 100 2.91 -3.66 5.53
C LEU A 100 3.59 -4.22 6.78
N ASN A 101 3.63 -5.54 6.92
CA ASN A 101 4.25 -6.20 8.04
C ASN A 101 5.60 -6.78 7.65
N LEU A 102 6.64 -6.39 8.40
CA LEU A 102 8.01 -6.82 8.18
C LEU A 102 8.48 -7.71 9.33
N PHE A 103 9.07 -8.83 8.96
CA PHE A 103 9.75 -9.75 9.87
C PHE A 103 11.19 -9.92 9.39
N GLY A 104 12.15 -10.05 10.27
CA GLY A 104 13.52 -10.26 9.87
C GLY A 104 14.54 -9.89 10.92
N THR A 105 15.80 -9.95 10.53
CA THR A 105 16.92 -9.49 11.34
C THR A 105 16.86 -7.95 11.50
N PRO A 106 17.27 -7.38 12.63
CA PRO A 106 17.19 -5.94 12.91
C PRO A 106 17.80 -5.08 11.82
N GLU A 107 18.96 -5.49 11.30
CA GLU A 107 19.69 -4.76 10.25
C GLU A 107 18.90 -4.73 8.95
N GLU A 108 18.33 -5.87 8.54
CA GLU A 108 17.56 -5.96 7.28
C GLU A 108 16.22 -5.25 7.42
N LEU A 109 15.58 -5.27 8.59
CA LEU A 109 14.38 -4.49 8.87
C LEU A 109 14.65 -2.99 8.73
N THR A 110 15.71 -2.49 9.35
CA THR A 110 16.08 -1.07 9.27
C THR A 110 16.36 -0.66 7.82
N LYS A 111 17.08 -1.48 7.08
CA LYS A 111 17.42 -1.24 5.68
C LYS A 111 16.15 -1.20 4.82
N THR A 112 15.29 -2.20 4.96
CA THR A 112 14.03 -2.30 4.23
C THR A 112 13.09 -1.12 4.53
N THR A 113 12.95 -0.76 5.81
CA THR A 113 12.15 0.39 6.24
C THR A 113 12.62 1.69 5.60
N ASN A 114 13.94 1.92 5.56
CA ASN A 114 14.50 3.12 4.92
C ASN A 114 14.25 3.15 3.41
N TYR A 115 14.37 2.03 2.71
CA TYR A 115 14.05 1.93 1.28
C TYR A 115 12.60 2.32 1.01
N LEU A 116 11.69 1.73 1.77
CA LEU A 116 10.26 1.98 1.62
C LEU A 116 9.91 3.44 1.89
N LYS A 117 10.48 4.05 2.92
CA LYS A 117 10.26 5.47 3.25
C LYS A 117 10.82 6.43 2.19
N ASN A 118 11.84 6.02 1.44
CA ASN A 118 12.39 6.83 0.36
C ASN A 118 11.51 6.80 -0.90
N GLU A 119 10.81 5.69 -1.15
CA GLU A 119 9.99 5.51 -2.34
C GLU A 119 8.51 5.87 -2.12
N PHE A 120 8.00 5.60 -0.92
CA PHE A 120 6.59 5.78 -0.57
C PHE A 120 6.44 6.65 0.67
N GLU A 121 5.40 7.47 0.68
CA GLU A 121 5.01 8.17 1.90
C GLU A 121 4.44 7.17 2.91
N MET A 122 5.17 6.95 4.01
CA MET A 122 4.86 5.92 4.98
C MET A 122 4.85 6.42 6.41
N LYS A 123 3.92 5.87 7.19
CA LYS A 123 3.92 5.97 8.64
C LYS A 123 4.55 4.73 9.23
N ASP A 124 5.50 4.93 10.12
CA ASP A 124 6.13 3.88 10.91
C ASP A 124 5.34 3.69 12.20
N LEU A 125 4.64 2.58 12.29
CA LEU A 125 3.83 2.24 13.45
C LEU A 125 4.61 1.39 14.47
N SER A 126 5.90 1.20 14.22
CA SER A 126 6.82 0.47 15.11
C SER A 126 6.47 -1.01 15.26
N LYS A 127 6.57 -1.55 16.47
CA LYS A 127 6.25 -2.97 16.74
C LYS A 127 4.76 -3.24 16.55
N THR A 128 4.46 -4.24 15.72
CA THR A 128 3.08 -4.72 15.51
C THR A 128 2.49 -5.23 16.81
N LYS A 129 1.35 -4.69 17.20
CA LYS A 129 0.60 -5.13 18.39
C LYS A 129 -0.60 -6.00 18.03
N ILE A 130 -1.22 -5.72 16.90
CA ILE A 130 -2.37 -6.46 16.38
C ILE A 130 -2.15 -6.70 14.89
N PHE A 131 -2.38 -7.93 14.43
CA PHE A 131 -2.34 -8.29 13.02
C PHE A 131 -3.52 -9.19 12.67
N LEU A 132 -4.37 -8.75 11.76
CA LEU A 132 -5.59 -9.45 11.32
C LEU A 132 -6.50 -9.88 12.51
N GLY A 133 -6.60 -9.04 13.52
CA GLY A 133 -7.40 -9.30 14.72
C GLY A 133 -6.72 -10.18 15.77
N LEU A 134 -5.50 -10.65 15.52
CA LEU A 134 -4.69 -11.40 16.49
C LEU A 134 -3.78 -10.46 17.26
N GLN A 135 -3.76 -10.59 18.56
CA GLN A 135 -2.82 -9.88 19.43
C GLN A 135 -1.42 -10.49 19.27
N ILE A 136 -0.41 -9.64 19.06
CA ILE A 136 0.99 -10.05 18.90
C ILE A 136 1.76 -9.68 20.16
N GLU A 137 2.31 -10.69 20.83
CA GLU A 137 3.20 -10.51 21.97
C GLU A 137 4.65 -10.68 21.54
N HIS A 138 5.51 -9.76 21.96
CA HIS A 138 6.92 -9.75 21.61
C HIS A 138 7.76 -10.24 22.79
N PHE A 139 8.35 -11.41 22.66
CA PHE A 139 9.24 -11.98 23.66
C PHE A 139 10.72 -11.75 23.28
N PRO A 140 11.66 -11.81 24.23
CA PRO A 140 13.10 -11.69 23.95
C PRO A 140 13.60 -12.70 22.91
N ASN A 141 13.00 -13.89 22.85
CA ASN A 141 13.38 -15.00 21.97
C ASN A 141 12.46 -15.15 20.75
N GLY A 142 11.58 -14.21 20.46
CA GLY A 142 10.67 -14.28 19.31
C GLY A 142 9.31 -13.62 19.54
N ILE A 143 8.32 -14.13 18.79
CA ILE A 143 6.92 -13.68 18.80
C ILE A 143 6.05 -14.82 19.32
#